data_cb09cde96b826a5910f6ac35bfbec6f9
#
_entry.id   cb09cde96b826a5910f6ac35bfbec6f9
#
_cell.length_a   1.000
_cell.length_b   1.000
_cell.length_c   1.000
_cell.angle_alpha   90.00
_cell.angle_beta   90.00
_cell.angle_gamma   90.00
#
_symmetry.space_group_name_H-M   'P 1'
#
loop_
_entity.id
_entity.type
_entity.pdbx_description
1 polymer ?
#
loop_
_entity_poly.entity_id
_entity_poly.type
_entity_poly.pdbx_seq_one_letter_code
_entity_poly.pdbx_strand_id
1 'polypeptide(L)'
;NQGKADNILDNLIAGQKAVPMLVVMDRGYATDPTEKETGQKGRFNFNTFERVVINELIPMIDKNYRTLPDREHRAIAGLSMGGFQAVSIGLAHLDKFAHIGGFSGGGRMNSNELNTANNGVFADAEAFNQKVKTLYISLGTEEAARFKNVTEFHDALTQANINHIYYESPGTAHEWLTWRRSLHQFAGLIFK
;
A
#
# COMPACT_ATOMS: atom_id res chain seq x y z
N ASN A 1 -18.04 9.72 -6.74
CA ASN A 1 -16.88 8.88 -6.93
C ASN A 1 -15.73 9.63 -7.60
N GLN A 2 -14.89 10.29 -6.78
CA GLN A 2 -13.78 11.11 -7.29
C GLN A 2 -12.58 10.25 -7.71
N GLY A 3 -12.36 9.10 -7.08
CA GLY A 3 -11.23 8.21 -7.38
C GLY A 3 -11.33 7.50 -8.71
N LYS A 4 -12.54 7.27 -9.23
CA LYS A 4 -12.80 6.58 -10.51
C LYS A 4 -12.12 5.20 -10.61
N ALA A 5 -11.97 4.52 -9.47
CA ALA A 5 -11.30 3.22 -9.42
C ALA A 5 -11.99 2.17 -10.29
N ASP A 6 -13.32 2.15 -10.26
CA ASP A 6 -14.19 1.37 -11.13
C ASP A 6 -13.84 1.55 -12.62
N ASN A 7 -13.91 2.78 -13.11
CA ASN A 7 -13.64 3.08 -14.52
C ASN A 7 -12.18 2.75 -14.92
N ILE A 8 -11.21 3.00 -14.02
CA ILE A 8 -9.79 2.71 -14.30
C ILE A 8 -9.59 1.21 -14.46
N LEU A 9 -10.12 0.41 -13.53
CA LEU A 9 -9.95 -1.03 -13.53
C LEU A 9 -10.72 -1.68 -14.69
N ASP A 10 -11.98 -1.27 -14.96
CA ASP A 10 -12.75 -1.78 -16.08
C ASP A 10 -12.02 -1.56 -17.41
N ASN A 11 -11.47 -0.35 -17.63
CA ASN A 11 -10.72 -0.04 -18.84
C ASN A 11 -9.41 -0.84 -18.95
N LEU A 12 -8.69 -1.03 -17.84
CA LEU A 12 -7.45 -1.81 -17.83
C LEU A 12 -7.73 -3.30 -18.08
N ILE A 13 -8.78 -3.85 -17.49
CA ILE A 13 -9.19 -5.25 -17.67
C ILE A 13 -9.69 -5.48 -19.10
N ALA A 14 -10.56 -4.60 -19.61
CA ALA A 14 -11.04 -4.67 -20.99
C ALA A 14 -9.90 -4.55 -22.01
N GLY A 15 -8.90 -3.73 -21.73
CA GLY A 15 -7.68 -3.58 -22.53
C GLY A 15 -6.60 -4.66 -22.30
N GLN A 16 -6.89 -5.70 -21.51
CA GLN A 16 -5.95 -6.77 -21.15
C GLN A 16 -4.64 -6.26 -20.50
N LYS A 17 -4.71 -5.10 -19.84
CA LYS A 17 -3.58 -4.47 -19.14
C LYS A 17 -3.54 -4.79 -17.65
N ALA A 18 -4.65 -5.23 -17.08
CA ALA A 18 -4.74 -5.73 -15.71
C ALA A 18 -5.50 -7.07 -15.68
N VAL A 19 -5.19 -7.87 -14.67
CA VAL A 19 -5.91 -9.12 -14.39
C VAL A 19 -7.25 -8.79 -13.73
N PRO A 20 -8.36 -9.47 -14.07
CA PRO A 20 -9.62 -9.32 -13.34
C PRO A 20 -9.44 -9.60 -11.85
N MET A 21 -9.94 -8.70 -11.01
CA MET A 21 -9.74 -8.76 -9.56
C MET A 21 -10.97 -8.29 -8.78
N LEU A 22 -11.10 -8.79 -7.56
CA LEU A 22 -12.01 -8.22 -6.57
C LEU A 22 -11.33 -7.02 -5.88
N VAL A 23 -12.07 -5.94 -5.70
CA VAL A 23 -11.56 -4.76 -5.01
C VAL A 23 -12.42 -4.50 -3.78
N VAL A 24 -11.76 -4.50 -2.62
CA VAL A 24 -12.37 -4.18 -1.34
C VAL A 24 -11.87 -2.82 -0.91
N MET A 25 -12.78 -1.88 -0.72
CA MET A 25 -12.45 -0.51 -0.31
C MET A 25 -12.97 -0.23 1.09
N ASP A 26 -12.08 0.20 1.97
CA ASP A 26 -12.39 0.65 3.31
C ASP A 26 -11.97 2.11 3.51
N ARG A 27 -12.53 2.76 4.53
CA ARG A 27 -12.19 4.16 4.87
C ARG A 27 -10.87 4.30 5.62
N GLY A 28 -10.25 3.19 6.05
CA GLY A 28 -9.02 3.17 6.81
C GLY A 28 -9.18 3.63 8.28
N TYR A 29 -10.39 3.66 8.79
CA TYR A 29 -10.68 4.00 10.18
C TYR A 29 -11.32 2.82 10.90
N ALA A 30 -10.73 2.43 12.02
CA ALA A 30 -11.31 1.45 12.91
C ALA A 30 -11.22 1.95 14.36
N THR A 31 -12.23 1.65 15.14
CA THR A 31 -12.27 1.92 16.59
C THR A 31 -12.52 0.64 17.33
N ASP A 32 -11.77 0.39 18.39
CA ASP A 32 -12.02 -0.72 19.30
C ASP A 32 -12.77 -0.17 20.52
N PRO A 33 -14.03 -0.55 20.74
CA PRO A 33 -14.81 -0.06 21.87
C PRO A 33 -14.26 -0.52 23.24
N THR A 34 -13.35 -1.50 23.25
CA THR A 34 -12.70 -2.00 24.46
C THR A 34 -11.41 -1.27 24.80
N GLU A 35 -10.82 -0.56 23.86
CA GLU A 35 -9.64 0.29 24.09
C GLU A 35 -10.07 1.53 24.89
N LYS A 36 -9.55 1.67 26.11
CA LYS A 36 -9.69 2.92 26.87
C LYS A 36 -9.12 4.05 26.03
N GLU A 37 -9.88 5.14 25.88
CA GLU A 37 -9.43 6.37 25.24
C GLU A 37 -8.09 6.81 25.86
N THR A 38 -6.99 6.40 25.26
CA THR A 38 -5.68 6.96 25.57
C THR A 38 -5.62 8.33 24.92
N GLY A 39 -6.00 9.38 25.61
CA GLY A 39 -5.90 10.85 25.37
C GLY A 39 -5.68 11.43 23.99
N GLN A 40 -5.30 10.64 23.01
CA GLN A 40 -5.31 10.95 21.59
C GLN A 40 -6.63 10.44 21.02
N LYS A 41 -7.63 11.28 20.98
CA LYS A 41 -8.93 10.95 20.39
C LYS A 41 -8.76 10.29 19.03
N GLY A 42 -8.87 9.01 19.02
CA GLY A 42 -9.13 7.96 18.07
C GLY A 42 -9.16 8.18 16.56
N ARG A 43 -8.41 9.11 15.99
CA ARG A 43 -8.53 9.39 14.56
C ARG A 43 -7.62 8.52 13.68
N PHE A 44 -6.57 7.90 14.23
CA PHE A 44 -5.53 7.21 13.45
C PHE A 44 -4.91 6.03 14.23
N ASN A 45 -5.72 5.15 14.82
CA ASN A 45 -5.16 3.92 15.38
C ASN A 45 -4.92 2.91 14.24
N PHE A 46 -3.71 2.94 13.69
CA PHE A 46 -3.32 2.02 12.63
C PHE A 46 -3.34 0.56 13.09
N ASN A 47 -3.04 0.28 14.36
CA ASN A 47 -3.02 -1.07 14.90
C ASN A 47 -4.43 -1.69 14.93
N THR A 48 -5.46 -0.90 15.27
CA THR A 48 -6.84 -1.37 15.24
C THR A 48 -7.28 -1.67 13.80
N PHE A 49 -6.95 -0.78 12.86
CA PHE A 49 -7.27 -1.00 11.45
C PHE A 49 -6.54 -2.22 10.87
N GLU A 50 -5.27 -2.41 11.21
CA GLU A 50 -4.50 -3.61 10.84
C GLU A 50 -5.20 -4.88 11.32
N ARG A 51 -5.63 -4.94 12.60
CA ARG A 51 -6.37 -6.09 13.15
C ARG A 51 -7.66 -6.37 12.37
N VAL A 52 -8.41 -5.33 12.03
CA VAL A 52 -9.63 -5.46 11.20
C VAL A 52 -9.30 -6.05 9.83
N VAL A 53 -8.27 -5.54 9.15
CA VAL A 53 -7.87 -6.04 7.83
C VAL A 53 -7.47 -7.52 7.91
N ILE A 54 -6.62 -7.88 8.85
CA ILE A 54 -6.01 -9.22 8.91
C ILE A 54 -6.97 -10.26 9.49
N ASN A 55 -7.69 -9.93 10.56
CA ASN A 55 -8.45 -10.91 11.33
C ASN A 55 -9.94 -10.97 10.94
N GLU A 56 -10.46 -9.95 10.27
CA GLU A 56 -11.88 -9.85 9.94
C GLU A 56 -12.11 -9.72 8.44
N LEU A 57 -11.54 -8.71 7.79
CA LEU A 57 -11.84 -8.38 6.41
C LEU A 57 -11.36 -9.46 5.43
N ILE A 58 -10.08 -9.86 5.51
CA ILE A 58 -9.53 -10.93 4.67
C ILE A 58 -10.33 -12.24 4.86
N PRO A 59 -10.52 -12.77 6.07
CA PRO A 59 -11.28 -14.00 6.25
C PRO A 59 -12.73 -13.90 5.78
N MET A 60 -13.38 -12.74 5.97
CA MET A 60 -14.75 -12.50 5.53
C MET A 60 -14.85 -12.53 4.01
N ILE A 61 -13.92 -11.90 3.31
CA ILE A 61 -13.91 -11.87 1.84
C ILE A 61 -13.59 -13.28 1.29
N ASP A 62 -12.58 -13.95 1.81
CA ASP A 62 -12.19 -15.30 1.35
C ASP A 62 -13.32 -16.33 1.59
N LYS A 63 -14.12 -16.15 2.66
CA LYS A 63 -15.26 -17.01 2.94
C LYS A 63 -16.45 -16.79 2.01
N ASN A 64 -16.71 -15.54 1.59
CA ASN A 64 -17.95 -15.18 0.90
C ASN A 64 -17.81 -15.04 -0.61
N TYR A 65 -16.57 -14.95 -1.12
CA TYR A 65 -16.29 -14.76 -2.54
C TYR A 65 -15.32 -15.83 -3.04
N ARG A 66 -15.31 -16.06 -4.33
CA ARG A 66 -14.37 -17.00 -4.98
C ARG A 66 -13.02 -16.34 -5.17
N THR A 67 -12.23 -16.29 -4.12
CA THR A 67 -10.87 -15.74 -4.12
C THR A 67 -9.82 -16.82 -4.39
N LEU A 68 -8.62 -16.38 -4.72
CA LEU A 68 -7.38 -17.15 -4.61
C LEU A 68 -6.73 -16.70 -3.29
N PRO A 69 -6.83 -17.48 -2.20
CA PRO A 69 -6.57 -16.97 -0.84
C PRO A 69 -5.09 -16.95 -0.44
N ASP A 70 -4.18 -17.16 -1.39
CA ASP A 70 -2.74 -17.08 -1.16
C ASP A 70 -2.23 -15.64 -1.29
N ARG A 71 -1.00 -15.42 -0.82
CA ARG A 71 -0.36 -14.09 -0.81
C ARG A 71 -0.05 -13.55 -2.21
N GLU A 72 0.22 -14.43 -3.17
CA GLU A 72 0.57 -14.05 -4.54
C GLU A 72 -0.62 -13.41 -5.29
N HIS A 73 -1.84 -13.74 -4.84
CA HIS A 73 -3.08 -13.21 -5.39
C HIS A 73 -3.72 -12.15 -4.46
N ARG A 74 -2.96 -11.59 -3.53
CA ARG A 74 -3.46 -10.54 -2.64
C ARG A 74 -2.56 -9.31 -2.67
N ALA A 75 -3.18 -8.16 -2.91
CA ALA A 75 -2.54 -6.86 -2.90
C ALA A 75 -3.16 -5.97 -1.82
N ILE A 76 -2.37 -5.05 -1.28
CA ILE A 76 -2.84 -3.95 -0.45
C ILE A 76 -2.31 -2.64 -1.00
N ALA A 77 -3.19 -1.65 -1.17
CA ALA A 77 -2.79 -0.33 -1.61
C ALA A 77 -3.66 0.77 -0.99
N GLY A 78 -3.13 1.97 -0.95
CA GLY A 78 -3.87 3.10 -0.43
C GLY A 78 -3.28 4.44 -0.85
N LEU A 79 -4.06 5.50 -0.64
CA LEU A 79 -3.64 6.87 -0.95
C LEU A 79 -3.47 7.70 0.34
N SER A 80 -2.52 8.62 0.35
CA SER A 80 -2.28 9.53 1.49
C SER A 80 -2.12 8.74 2.80
N MET A 81 -2.95 8.97 3.79
CA MET A 81 -2.99 8.18 5.03
C MET A 81 -3.12 6.67 4.74
N GLY A 82 -4.02 6.29 3.83
CA GLY A 82 -4.19 4.90 3.39
C GLY A 82 -2.94 4.32 2.74
N GLY A 83 -2.11 5.14 2.10
CA GLY A 83 -0.81 4.73 1.57
C GLY A 83 0.18 4.33 2.68
N PHE A 84 0.25 5.12 3.76
CA PHE A 84 1.05 4.76 4.93
C PHE A 84 0.52 3.49 5.61
N GLN A 85 -0.81 3.35 5.74
CA GLN A 85 -1.43 2.14 6.29
C GLN A 85 -1.13 0.92 5.41
N ALA A 86 -1.32 1.02 4.10
CA ALA A 86 -1.09 -0.08 3.17
C ALA A 86 0.36 -0.56 3.19
N VAL A 87 1.32 0.36 3.18
CA VAL A 87 2.75 0.01 3.25
C VAL A 87 3.08 -0.61 4.61
N SER A 88 2.62 -0.02 5.72
CA SER A 88 2.87 -0.55 7.07
C SER A 88 2.29 -1.96 7.26
N ILE A 89 1.01 -2.15 6.92
CA ILE A 89 0.31 -3.45 7.05
C ILE A 89 0.92 -4.47 6.09
N GLY A 90 1.16 -4.09 4.84
CA GLY A 90 1.73 -4.97 3.83
C GLY A 90 3.11 -5.50 4.23
N LEU A 91 3.99 -4.63 4.74
CA LEU A 91 5.32 -5.00 5.22
C LEU A 91 5.29 -5.84 6.50
N ALA A 92 4.35 -5.59 7.41
CA ALA A 92 4.18 -6.40 8.62
C ALA A 92 3.63 -7.80 8.33
N HIS A 93 2.90 -7.98 7.22
CA HIS A 93 2.19 -9.22 6.86
C HIS A 93 2.57 -9.73 5.48
N LEU A 94 3.87 -9.95 5.24
CA LEU A 94 4.37 -10.53 3.98
C LEU A 94 3.91 -12.00 3.75
N ASP A 95 3.31 -12.63 4.73
CA ASP A 95 2.61 -13.92 4.60
C ASP A 95 1.21 -13.77 3.98
N LYS A 96 0.65 -12.56 3.96
CA LYS A 96 -0.68 -12.24 3.40
C LYS A 96 -0.62 -11.49 2.07
N PHE A 97 0.42 -10.68 1.84
CA PHE A 97 0.49 -9.80 0.69
C PHE A 97 1.81 -9.97 -0.08
N ALA A 98 1.73 -10.13 -1.40
CA ALA A 98 2.89 -10.09 -2.30
C ALA A 98 3.00 -8.75 -3.04
N HIS A 99 1.93 -7.96 -3.06
CA HIS A 99 1.87 -6.70 -3.78
C HIS A 99 1.43 -5.58 -2.83
N ILE A 100 2.24 -4.53 -2.73
CA ILE A 100 2.06 -3.42 -1.77
C ILE A 100 2.17 -2.10 -2.54
N GLY A 101 1.20 -1.20 -2.37
CA GLY A 101 1.16 0.10 -3.04
C GLY A 101 0.89 1.26 -2.09
N GLY A 102 1.77 2.27 -2.12
CA GLY A 102 1.60 3.53 -1.41
C GLY A 102 1.52 4.71 -2.38
N PHE A 103 0.37 5.42 -2.43
CA PHE A 103 0.16 6.58 -3.30
C PHE A 103 0.14 7.86 -2.47
N SER A 104 1.10 8.75 -2.68
CA SER A 104 1.34 9.94 -1.83
C SER A 104 1.41 9.57 -0.34
N GLY A 105 1.94 8.39 -0.07
CA GLY A 105 2.12 7.77 1.24
C GLY A 105 2.99 6.53 1.08
N GLY A 106 3.82 6.24 2.06
CA GLY A 106 4.79 5.14 2.00
C GLY A 106 5.34 4.83 3.38
N GLY A 107 6.54 4.28 3.46
CA GLY A 107 7.25 4.16 4.71
C GLY A 107 7.64 5.52 5.29
N ARG A 108 7.89 5.56 6.59
CA ARG A 108 8.45 6.71 7.30
C ARG A 108 9.83 6.37 7.84
N MET A 109 10.58 5.63 7.06
CA MET A 109 11.89 5.11 7.43
C MET A 109 12.95 5.78 6.57
N ASN A 110 14.01 6.22 7.21
CA ASN A 110 15.24 6.63 6.55
C ASN A 110 16.25 5.47 6.53
N SER A 111 17.41 5.68 5.90
CA SER A 111 18.44 4.64 5.74
C SER A 111 18.94 4.07 7.07
N ASN A 112 18.95 4.86 8.17
CA ASN A 112 19.41 4.40 9.47
C ASN A 112 18.39 3.48 10.17
N GLU A 113 17.12 3.63 9.86
CA GLU A 113 16.01 2.91 10.49
C GLU A 113 15.60 1.68 9.69
N LEU A 114 15.95 1.61 8.41
CA LEU A 114 15.44 0.63 7.47
C LEU A 114 15.63 -0.81 7.95
N ASN A 115 16.85 -1.14 8.44
CA ASN A 115 17.19 -2.51 8.85
C ASN A 115 16.47 -2.98 10.12
N THR A 116 15.93 -2.08 10.92
CA THR A 116 15.22 -2.40 12.17
C THR A 116 13.73 -2.19 12.07
N ALA A 117 13.29 -1.41 11.10
CA ALA A 117 11.89 -1.11 10.89
C ALA A 117 11.09 -2.35 10.50
N ASN A 118 9.82 -2.37 10.86
CA ASN A 118 8.90 -3.48 10.56
C ASN A 118 9.50 -4.86 10.91
N ASN A 119 10.06 -4.98 12.12
CA ASN A 119 10.70 -6.20 12.60
C ASN A 119 11.89 -6.67 11.73
N GLY A 120 12.61 -5.74 11.12
CA GLY A 120 13.79 -6.06 10.32
C GLY A 120 13.47 -6.65 8.95
N VAL A 121 12.30 -6.37 8.40
CA VAL A 121 11.85 -6.91 7.10
C VAL A 121 12.81 -6.63 5.94
N PHE A 122 13.59 -5.56 6.02
CA PHE A 122 14.59 -5.15 5.03
C PHE A 122 16.03 -5.55 5.38
N ALA A 123 16.25 -6.23 6.50
CA ALA A 123 17.61 -6.60 6.95
C ALA A 123 18.31 -7.56 5.99
N ASP A 124 17.54 -8.37 5.25
CA ASP A 124 18.01 -9.22 4.17
C ASP A 124 17.30 -8.82 2.87
N ALA A 125 18.00 -8.03 2.06
CA ALA A 125 17.47 -7.51 0.81
C ALA A 125 17.16 -8.62 -0.20
N GLU A 126 17.96 -9.68 -0.27
CA GLU A 126 17.73 -10.79 -1.19
C GLU A 126 16.46 -11.55 -0.82
N ALA A 127 16.30 -11.91 0.44
CA ALA A 127 15.09 -12.57 0.95
C ALA A 127 13.84 -11.71 0.74
N PHE A 128 13.93 -10.40 0.97
CA PHE A 128 12.83 -9.47 0.68
C PHE A 128 12.47 -9.45 -0.79
N ASN A 129 13.46 -9.30 -1.67
CA ASN A 129 13.27 -9.20 -3.12
C ASN A 129 12.71 -10.50 -3.74
N GLN A 130 13.02 -11.65 -3.17
CA GLN A 130 12.41 -12.93 -3.58
C GLN A 130 10.95 -13.03 -3.12
N LYS A 131 10.63 -12.46 -1.97
CA LYS A 131 9.32 -12.59 -1.34
C LYS A 131 8.30 -11.56 -1.85
N VAL A 132 8.69 -10.30 -2.05
CA VAL A 132 7.78 -9.22 -2.47
C VAL A 132 7.81 -9.08 -3.99
N LYS A 133 6.65 -9.27 -4.62
CA LYS A 133 6.50 -9.17 -6.08
C LYS A 133 6.42 -7.73 -6.55
N THR A 134 5.72 -6.91 -5.80
CA THR A 134 5.55 -5.49 -6.12
C THR A 134 5.56 -4.66 -4.84
N LEU A 135 6.56 -3.80 -4.69
CA LEU A 135 6.53 -2.67 -3.77
C LEU A 135 6.48 -1.40 -4.64
N TYR A 136 5.34 -0.73 -4.64
CA TYR A 136 5.09 0.44 -5.47
C TYR A 136 4.87 1.66 -4.60
N ILE A 137 5.62 2.73 -4.88
CA ILE A 137 5.57 3.99 -4.15
C ILE A 137 5.41 5.11 -5.17
N SER A 138 4.51 6.02 -4.94
CA SER A 138 4.30 7.14 -5.84
C SER A 138 3.90 8.41 -5.14
N LEU A 139 4.14 9.53 -5.81
CA LEU A 139 3.66 10.86 -5.42
C LEU A 139 3.54 11.77 -6.65
N GLY A 140 2.94 12.94 -6.48
CA GLY A 140 2.97 14.00 -7.48
C GLY A 140 4.25 14.82 -7.39
N THR A 141 4.78 15.29 -8.52
CA THR A 141 6.00 16.14 -8.51
C THR A 141 5.85 17.42 -7.71
N GLU A 142 4.62 17.98 -7.67
CA GLU A 142 4.34 19.23 -6.95
C GLU A 142 4.14 19.04 -5.43
N GLU A 143 4.06 17.79 -4.96
CA GLU A 143 3.94 17.49 -3.53
C GLU A 143 5.24 16.96 -2.89
N ALA A 144 6.27 16.64 -3.68
CA ALA A 144 7.50 16.01 -3.21
C ALA A 144 8.18 16.79 -2.07
N ALA A 145 8.19 18.12 -2.15
CA ALA A 145 8.76 18.96 -1.09
C ALA A 145 8.03 18.86 0.26
N ARG A 146 6.72 18.58 0.23
CA ARG A 146 5.88 18.40 1.42
C ARG A 146 5.95 16.99 1.99
N PHE A 147 6.14 16.00 1.14
CA PHE A 147 6.16 14.57 1.50
C PHE A 147 7.57 13.98 1.38
N LYS A 148 8.57 14.70 1.89
CA LYS A 148 10.00 14.29 1.88
C LYS A 148 10.21 12.88 2.41
N ASN A 149 9.44 12.45 3.40
CA ASN A 149 9.52 11.11 3.95
C ASN A 149 9.24 10.00 2.91
N VAL A 150 8.47 10.28 1.87
CA VAL A 150 8.22 9.32 0.77
C VAL A 150 9.46 9.22 -0.13
N THR A 151 10.09 10.36 -0.43
CA THR A 151 11.34 10.41 -1.20
C THR A 151 12.50 9.79 -0.40
N GLU A 152 12.64 10.14 0.88
CA GLU A 152 13.64 9.55 1.78
C GLU A 152 13.49 8.03 1.91
N PHE A 153 12.28 7.53 1.92
CA PHE A 153 12.02 6.10 1.93
C PHE A 153 12.44 5.44 0.60
N HIS A 154 12.13 6.06 -0.54
CA HIS A 154 12.64 5.61 -1.85
C HIS A 154 14.16 5.54 -1.87
N ASP A 155 14.83 6.60 -1.42
CA ASP A 155 16.29 6.68 -1.38
C ASP A 155 16.89 5.57 -0.49
N ALA A 156 16.28 5.35 0.68
CA ALA A 156 16.71 4.30 1.61
C ALA A 156 16.56 2.90 1.02
N LEU A 157 15.45 2.61 0.34
CA LEU A 157 15.23 1.34 -0.36
C LEU A 157 16.24 1.14 -1.48
N THR A 158 16.54 2.20 -2.23
CA THR A 158 17.53 2.18 -3.32
C THR A 158 18.92 1.85 -2.78
N GLN A 159 19.35 2.53 -1.71
CA GLN A 159 20.65 2.31 -1.06
C GLN A 159 20.78 0.90 -0.49
N ALA A 160 19.68 0.33 -0.01
CA ALA A 160 19.64 -1.03 0.53
C ALA A 160 19.45 -2.14 -0.53
N ASN A 161 19.43 -1.81 -1.82
CA ASN A 161 19.16 -2.73 -2.93
C ASN A 161 17.81 -3.46 -2.80
N ILE A 162 16.80 -2.79 -2.27
CA ILE A 162 15.43 -3.31 -2.19
C ILE A 162 14.70 -3.01 -3.51
N ASN A 163 14.20 -4.05 -4.14
CA ASN A 163 13.43 -3.91 -5.39
C ASN A 163 12.10 -3.20 -5.11
N HIS A 164 11.91 -2.05 -5.75
CA HIS A 164 10.69 -1.28 -5.68
C HIS A 164 10.50 -0.44 -6.94
N ILE A 165 9.28 0.02 -7.15
CA ILE A 165 8.92 0.93 -8.22
C ILE A 165 8.59 2.27 -7.59
N TYR A 166 9.30 3.30 -8.02
CA TYR A 166 9.04 4.68 -7.64
C TYR A 166 8.49 5.45 -8.84
N TYR A 167 7.30 6.05 -8.68
CA TYR A 167 6.63 6.78 -9.74
C TYR A 167 6.30 8.20 -9.31
N GLU A 168 6.79 9.17 -10.04
CA GLU A 168 6.42 10.57 -9.90
C GLU A 168 5.38 10.95 -10.96
N SER A 169 4.19 11.36 -10.51
CA SER A 169 3.13 11.85 -11.39
C SER A 169 3.44 13.29 -11.80
N PRO A 170 3.81 13.55 -13.08
CA PRO A 170 4.28 14.86 -13.47
C PRO A 170 3.19 15.93 -13.44
N GLY A 171 3.53 17.11 -12.90
CA GLY A 171 2.66 18.29 -12.84
C GLY A 171 1.42 18.09 -11.97
N THR A 172 1.49 17.22 -10.96
CA THR A 172 0.36 16.97 -10.05
C THR A 172 0.80 17.06 -8.59
N ALA A 173 -0.15 17.42 -7.73
CA ALA A 173 0.03 17.59 -6.28
C ALA A 173 -0.68 16.47 -5.49
N HIS A 174 -1.02 16.74 -4.23
CA HIS A 174 -1.77 15.82 -3.35
C HIS A 174 -3.26 15.78 -3.74
N GLU A 175 -3.55 15.14 -4.85
CA GLU A 175 -4.84 15.23 -5.52
C GLU A 175 -5.26 13.96 -6.25
N TRP A 176 -6.52 13.92 -6.66
CA TRP A 176 -7.11 12.76 -7.34
C TRP A 176 -6.42 12.39 -8.66
N LEU A 177 -5.84 13.35 -9.38
CA LEU A 177 -5.15 13.04 -10.64
C LEU A 177 -3.90 12.20 -10.38
N THR A 178 -3.11 12.56 -9.35
CA THR A 178 -1.96 11.79 -8.86
C THR A 178 -2.38 10.35 -8.55
N TRP A 179 -3.43 10.18 -7.72
CA TRP A 179 -3.85 8.85 -7.25
C TRP A 179 -4.51 8.00 -8.32
N ARG A 180 -5.21 8.59 -9.28
CA ARG A 180 -5.75 7.87 -10.45
C ARG A 180 -4.63 7.33 -11.34
N ARG A 181 -3.60 8.14 -11.60
CA ARG A 181 -2.41 7.70 -12.36
C ARG A 181 -1.67 6.60 -11.61
N SER A 182 -1.51 6.73 -10.30
CA SER A 182 -0.88 5.73 -9.45
C SER A 182 -1.65 4.41 -9.45
N LEU A 183 -2.97 4.45 -9.30
CA LEU A 183 -3.81 3.25 -9.39
C LEU A 183 -3.72 2.59 -10.77
N HIS A 184 -3.74 3.38 -11.84
CA HIS A 184 -3.61 2.87 -13.21
C HIS A 184 -2.28 2.13 -13.41
N GLN A 185 -1.17 2.69 -12.92
CA GLN A 185 0.13 2.04 -12.98
C GLN A 185 0.18 0.77 -12.14
N PHE A 186 -0.20 0.88 -10.86
CA PHE A 186 -0.15 -0.23 -9.91
C PHE A 186 -1.00 -1.42 -10.35
N ALA A 187 -2.25 -1.19 -10.76
CA ALA A 187 -3.16 -2.25 -11.19
C ALA A 187 -2.64 -3.01 -12.44
N GLY A 188 -1.86 -2.33 -13.28
CA GLY A 188 -1.21 -2.96 -14.43
C GLY A 188 0.01 -3.83 -14.09
N LEU A 189 0.49 -3.81 -12.85
CA LEU A 189 1.70 -4.52 -12.42
C LEU A 189 1.40 -5.77 -11.59
N ILE A 190 0.27 -5.79 -10.88
CA ILE A 190 -0.05 -6.85 -9.92
C ILE A 190 -0.66 -8.09 -10.58
N PHE A 191 -0.46 -9.25 -9.94
CA PHE A 191 -1.06 -10.54 -10.33
C PHE A 191 -0.63 -11.07 -11.71
N LYS A 192 0.56 -10.68 -12.17
CA LYS A 192 1.17 -11.15 -13.44
C LYS A 192 2.28 -12.15 -13.20
#